data_c830d6f17ddd900ea59d3fbdd5c794bf
#
_entry.id   c830d6f17ddd900ea59d3fbdd5c794bf
#
_cell.length_a   1.000
_cell.length_b   1.000
_cell.length_c   1.000
_cell.angle_alpha   90.00
_cell.angle_beta   90.00
_cell.angle_gamma   90.00
#
_symmetry.space_group_name_H-M   'P 1'
#
loop_
_entity.id
_entity.type
_entity.pdbx_description
1 polymer ?
#
loop_
_entity_poly.entity_id
_entity_poly.type
_entity_poly.pdbx_seq_one_letter_code
_entity_poly.pdbx_strand_id
1 'polypeptide(L)'
;TELEGKIDTELFDEARVVACTLVGSANRVLTNRNFTTLFIDEAAQALEAACWIAIGKADRVILAGDHHQLPPTIKCIEAARGGLDHTLMQKITDRKPETVSLLKTQYRMNEDIMRFPSRWFYHDELQSAPEVKHRGILEFDTPVVWLDTADCHFEEDRLDDSMSRINRDEATLLVSTLQKYIEKIGKERVLDESIDFGLISPYKSQVQYIRGLIKRDTFFKPFRRLITAHTVDGFQGQERDVIMISLVRANDKGRIGFLGDLRRMNVAITRARMKLMILGDASTLTRHAFYKELYNYISQRGKIITINTKQEHEL
;
A
#
# COMPACT_ATOMS: atom_id res chain seq x y z
N THR A 1 -6.25 -6.64 -42.12
CA THR A 1 -6.97 -6.91 -43.39
C THR A 1 -8.37 -6.32 -43.33
N GLU A 2 -9.08 -6.18 -44.45
CA GLU A 2 -10.47 -5.68 -44.49
C GLU A 2 -11.41 -6.60 -43.71
N LEU A 3 -11.15 -7.91 -43.72
CA LEU A 3 -11.92 -8.89 -42.96
C LEU A 3 -11.74 -8.73 -41.46
N GLU A 4 -10.53 -8.51 -40.96
CA GLU A 4 -10.26 -8.21 -39.53
C GLU A 4 -11.02 -6.97 -39.08
N GLY A 5 -11.02 -5.89 -39.89
CA GLY A 5 -11.75 -4.69 -39.57
C GLY A 5 -13.27 -4.88 -39.51
N LYS A 6 -13.84 -5.80 -40.31
CA LYS A 6 -15.27 -6.16 -40.21
C LYS A 6 -15.57 -6.95 -38.95
N ILE A 7 -14.72 -7.95 -38.63
CA ILE A 7 -14.87 -8.76 -37.41
C ILE A 7 -14.77 -7.87 -36.16
N ASP A 8 -13.76 -6.98 -36.10
CA ASP A 8 -13.61 -6.05 -35.00
C ASP A 8 -14.87 -5.18 -34.85
N THR A 9 -15.39 -4.66 -35.95
CA THR A 9 -16.59 -3.81 -35.90
C THR A 9 -17.80 -4.58 -35.35
N GLU A 10 -18.06 -5.80 -35.86
CA GLU A 10 -19.17 -6.64 -35.40
C GLU A 10 -19.03 -6.99 -33.91
N LEU A 11 -17.83 -7.39 -33.45
CA LEU A 11 -17.58 -7.69 -32.03
C LEU A 11 -17.85 -6.49 -31.11
N PHE A 12 -17.42 -5.30 -31.52
CA PHE A 12 -17.66 -4.09 -30.73
C PHE A 12 -19.09 -3.58 -30.80
N ASP A 13 -19.84 -3.90 -31.87
CA ASP A 13 -21.27 -3.57 -32.00
C ASP A 13 -22.14 -4.46 -31.10
N GLU A 14 -21.76 -5.71 -30.91
CA GLU A 14 -22.43 -6.65 -30.00
C GLU A 14 -22.01 -6.48 -28.54
N ALA A 15 -20.84 -5.90 -28.29
CA ALA A 15 -20.30 -5.75 -26.92
C ALA A 15 -21.14 -4.77 -26.10
N ARG A 16 -21.65 -5.23 -24.97
CA ARG A 16 -22.37 -4.42 -24.00
C ARG A 16 -21.44 -3.70 -23.03
N VAL A 17 -20.25 -4.22 -22.84
CA VAL A 17 -19.21 -3.66 -21.96
C VAL A 17 -17.87 -3.72 -22.68
N VAL A 18 -17.15 -2.60 -22.69
CA VAL A 18 -15.79 -2.52 -23.24
C VAL A 18 -14.84 -2.12 -22.10
N ALA A 19 -13.83 -2.95 -21.84
CA ALA A 19 -12.79 -2.68 -20.85
C ALA A 19 -11.48 -2.32 -21.56
N CYS A 20 -10.89 -1.18 -21.22
CA CYS A 20 -9.63 -0.73 -21.78
C CYS A 20 -8.91 0.22 -20.82
N THR A 21 -7.64 0.56 -21.11
CA THR A 21 -6.96 1.65 -20.41
C THR A 21 -7.51 3.01 -20.87
N LEU A 22 -7.32 4.07 -20.06
CA LEU A 22 -7.75 5.41 -20.42
C LEU A 22 -7.21 5.86 -21.80
N VAL A 23 -5.91 5.64 -22.04
CA VAL A 23 -5.29 5.94 -23.34
C VAL A 23 -5.76 4.97 -24.43
N GLY A 24 -6.01 3.72 -24.06
CA GLY A 24 -6.57 2.70 -24.95
C GLY A 24 -7.95 3.08 -25.53
N SER A 25 -8.71 3.91 -24.81
CA SER A 25 -10.00 4.42 -25.29
C SER A 25 -9.89 5.32 -26.54
N ALA A 26 -8.68 5.82 -26.85
CA ALA A 26 -8.41 6.56 -28.09
C ALA A 26 -8.22 5.63 -29.32
N ASN A 27 -8.29 4.30 -29.14
CA ASN A 27 -8.12 3.38 -30.25
C ASN A 27 -9.18 3.63 -31.36
N ARG A 28 -8.74 3.43 -32.63
CA ARG A 28 -9.54 3.63 -33.83
C ARG A 28 -10.87 2.89 -33.79
N VAL A 29 -10.91 1.68 -33.24
CA VAL A 29 -12.16 0.88 -33.17
C VAL A 29 -13.22 1.52 -32.24
N LEU A 30 -12.81 2.41 -31.35
CA LEU A 30 -13.71 3.18 -30.45
C LEU A 30 -13.97 4.60 -30.97
N THR A 31 -13.49 4.97 -32.15
CA THR A 31 -13.79 6.27 -32.77
C THR A 31 -15.26 6.29 -33.15
N ASN A 32 -15.94 7.39 -32.86
CA ASN A 32 -17.38 7.59 -33.12
C ASN A 32 -18.32 6.64 -32.33
N ARG A 33 -17.82 5.93 -31.33
CA ARG A 33 -18.67 5.18 -30.38
C ARG A 33 -18.95 6.03 -29.17
N ASN A 34 -20.19 6.07 -28.73
CA ASN A 34 -20.62 6.71 -27.49
C ASN A 34 -21.18 5.66 -26.53
N PHE A 35 -20.96 5.85 -25.25
CA PHE A 35 -21.37 4.94 -24.20
C PHE A 35 -22.29 5.65 -23.21
N THR A 36 -23.29 4.98 -22.71
CA THR A 36 -24.21 5.56 -21.71
C THR A 36 -23.52 5.85 -20.39
N THR A 37 -22.53 5.03 -20.02
CA THR A 37 -21.81 5.19 -18.75
C THR A 37 -20.36 4.75 -18.88
N LEU A 38 -19.47 5.58 -18.39
CA LEU A 38 -18.04 5.31 -18.21
C LEU A 38 -17.76 5.11 -16.71
N PHE A 39 -17.07 4.01 -16.40
CA PHE A 39 -16.47 3.78 -15.09
C PHE A 39 -14.95 3.95 -15.21
N ILE A 40 -14.35 4.82 -14.41
CA ILE A 40 -12.90 4.96 -14.29
C ILE A 40 -12.50 4.42 -12.93
N ASP A 41 -11.87 3.25 -12.92
CA ASP A 41 -11.31 2.67 -11.71
C ASP A 41 -9.93 3.25 -11.42
N GLU A 42 -9.53 3.28 -10.14
CA GLU A 42 -8.29 3.92 -9.66
C GLU A 42 -8.16 5.38 -10.13
N ALA A 43 -9.27 6.11 -10.19
CA ALA A 43 -9.33 7.48 -10.71
C ALA A 43 -8.44 8.46 -9.92
N ALA A 44 -8.13 8.16 -8.65
CA ALA A 44 -7.19 8.93 -7.84
C ALA A 44 -5.72 8.80 -8.29
N GLN A 45 -5.40 7.80 -9.14
CA GLN A 45 -4.08 7.59 -9.72
C GLN A 45 -4.00 8.01 -11.20
N ALA A 46 -5.11 8.43 -11.78
CA ALA A 46 -5.19 8.77 -13.19
C ALA A 46 -4.83 10.23 -13.44
N LEU A 47 -3.97 10.48 -14.43
CA LEU A 47 -3.76 11.84 -14.92
C LEU A 47 -5.07 12.41 -15.47
N GLU A 48 -5.39 13.63 -15.11
CA GLU A 48 -6.62 14.29 -15.57
C GLU A 48 -6.76 14.30 -17.09
N ALA A 49 -5.69 14.63 -17.82
CA ALA A 49 -5.70 14.63 -19.27
C ALA A 49 -6.06 13.25 -19.88
N ALA A 50 -5.60 12.16 -19.24
CA ALA A 50 -5.97 10.81 -19.68
C ALA A 50 -7.43 10.49 -19.42
N CYS A 51 -8.01 10.98 -18.31
CA CYS A 51 -9.44 10.83 -18.04
C CYS A 51 -10.31 11.47 -19.11
N TRP A 52 -9.95 12.67 -19.60
CA TRP A 52 -10.71 13.39 -20.61
C TRP A 52 -10.80 12.66 -21.96
N ILE A 53 -9.80 11.82 -22.30
CA ILE A 53 -9.85 10.99 -23.51
C ILE A 53 -11.05 10.03 -23.47
N ALA A 54 -11.27 9.40 -22.32
CA ALA A 54 -12.40 8.46 -22.15
C ALA A 54 -13.72 9.19 -21.89
N ILE A 55 -13.70 10.28 -21.12
CA ILE A 55 -14.90 11.06 -20.75
C ILE A 55 -15.62 11.60 -21.97
N GLY A 56 -14.88 12.07 -22.99
CA GLY A 56 -15.47 12.55 -24.24
C GLY A 56 -16.26 11.51 -25.04
N LYS A 57 -16.35 10.26 -24.58
CA LYS A 57 -17.07 9.15 -25.23
C LYS A 57 -18.28 8.65 -24.42
N ALA A 58 -18.69 9.33 -23.37
CA ALA A 58 -19.76 8.86 -22.51
C ALA A 58 -20.66 9.99 -22.01
N ASP A 59 -21.92 9.66 -21.81
CA ASP A 59 -22.91 10.63 -21.33
C ASP A 59 -22.85 10.79 -19.79
N ARG A 60 -22.44 9.75 -19.09
CA ARG A 60 -22.31 9.72 -17.64
C ARG A 60 -20.97 9.11 -17.22
N VAL A 61 -20.34 9.71 -16.21
CA VAL A 61 -19.04 9.25 -15.67
C VAL A 61 -19.18 8.91 -14.20
N ILE A 62 -18.61 7.77 -13.81
CA ILE A 62 -18.45 7.34 -12.43
C ILE A 62 -16.96 7.14 -12.19
N LEU A 63 -16.42 7.87 -11.21
CA LEU A 63 -15.02 7.75 -10.78
C LEU A 63 -14.97 6.88 -9.53
N ALA A 64 -14.24 5.78 -9.59
CA ALA A 64 -13.93 4.94 -8.43
C ALA A 64 -12.46 5.13 -8.06
N GLY A 65 -12.15 5.26 -6.77
CA GLY A 65 -10.80 5.48 -6.31
C GLY A 65 -10.75 6.05 -4.90
N ASP A 66 -9.54 6.32 -4.42
CA ASP A 66 -9.30 6.83 -3.08
C ASP A 66 -8.24 7.93 -3.10
N HIS A 67 -8.66 9.18 -2.93
CA HIS A 67 -7.78 10.35 -2.92
C HIS A 67 -6.91 10.45 -1.66
N HIS A 68 -7.16 9.64 -0.63
CA HIS A 68 -6.28 9.46 0.53
C HIS A 68 -5.19 8.41 0.31
N GLN A 69 -5.16 7.78 -0.88
CA GLN A 69 -4.07 6.92 -1.35
C GLN A 69 -3.15 7.68 -2.32
N LEU A 70 -2.19 6.98 -2.94
CA LEU A 70 -1.17 7.62 -3.76
C LEU A 70 -1.76 8.26 -5.03
N PRO A 71 -1.33 9.48 -5.36
CA PRO A 71 -1.64 10.12 -6.63
C PRO A 71 -0.80 9.50 -7.77
N PRO A 72 -1.02 9.91 -9.03
CA PRO A 72 -0.18 9.49 -10.15
C PRO A 72 1.29 9.86 -9.92
N THR A 73 2.21 8.99 -10.31
CA THR A 73 3.65 9.25 -10.19
C THR A 73 4.12 10.24 -11.26
N ILE A 74 4.48 11.44 -10.84
CA ILE A 74 5.02 12.48 -11.71
C ILE A 74 6.55 12.53 -11.57
N LYS A 75 7.28 12.29 -12.67
CA LYS A 75 8.75 12.29 -12.67
C LYS A 75 9.36 13.70 -12.67
N CYS A 76 8.68 14.65 -13.28
CA CYS A 76 9.10 16.04 -13.32
C CYS A 76 8.55 16.80 -12.13
N ILE A 77 9.43 17.28 -11.24
CA ILE A 77 9.04 17.98 -10.01
C ILE A 77 8.34 19.30 -10.32
N GLU A 78 8.79 20.02 -11.35
CA GLU A 78 8.18 21.28 -11.79
C GLU A 78 6.73 21.04 -12.28
N ALA A 79 6.51 19.96 -13.01
CA ALA A 79 5.17 19.59 -13.49
C ALA A 79 4.24 19.21 -12.33
N ALA A 80 4.75 18.48 -11.33
CA ALA A 80 3.98 18.15 -10.11
C ALA A 80 3.61 19.44 -9.34
N ARG A 81 4.58 20.36 -9.15
CA ARG A 81 4.31 21.67 -8.53
C ARG A 81 3.35 22.53 -9.35
N GLY A 82 3.31 22.34 -10.66
CA GLY A 82 2.34 22.98 -11.57
C GLY A 82 0.94 22.35 -11.51
N GLY A 83 0.73 21.32 -10.67
CA GLY A 83 -0.57 20.69 -10.45
C GLY A 83 -0.87 19.47 -11.34
N LEU A 84 0.15 18.90 -12.02
CA LEU A 84 -0.05 17.72 -12.86
C LEU A 84 -0.42 16.46 -12.01
N ASP A 85 -0.07 16.44 -10.74
CA ASP A 85 -0.42 15.40 -9.77
C ASP A 85 -1.85 15.57 -9.18
N HIS A 86 -2.51 16.70 -9.46
CA HIS A 86 -3.87 16.98 -9.01
C HIS A 86 -4.87 16.29 -9.91
N THR A 87 -5.40 15.17 -9.48
CA THR A 87 -6.28 14.33 -10.30
C THR A 87 -7.67 14.94 -10.49
N LEU A 88 -8.38 14.52 -11.54
CA LEU A 88 -9.76 14.90 -11.75
C LEU A 88 -10.64 14.51 -10.56
N MET A 89 -10.43 13.31 -10.01
CA MET A 89 -11.17 12.84 -8.83
C MET A 89 -10.98 13.78 -7.63
N GLN A 90 -9.73 14.18 -7.32
CA GLN A 90 -9.44 15.13 -6.24
C GLN A 90 -10.17 16.46 -6.48
N LYS A 91 -10.10 17.00 -7.71
CA LYS A 91 -10.79 18.25 -8.05
C LYS A 91 -12.30 18.19 -7.88
N ILE A 92 -12.90 17.03 -8.20
CA ILE A 92 -14.35 16.85 -8.02
C ILE A 92 -14.66 16.72 -6.53
N THR A 93 -13.88 15.94 -5.76
CA THR A 93 -14.06 15.81 -4.31
C THR A 93 -14.00 17.15 -3.60
N ASP A 94 -13.07 18.02 -4.00
CA ASP A 94 -12.90 19.35 -3.40
C ASP A 94 -14.03 20.33 -3.78
N ARG A 95 -14.53 20.24 -5.01
CA ARG A 95 -15.48 21.24 -5.55
C ARG A 95 -16.95 20.82 -5.48
N LYS A 96 -17.21 19.51 -5.44
CA LYS A 96 -18.56 18.92 -5.48
C LYS A 96 -18.66 17.74 -4.49
N PRO A 97 -18.38 17.97 -3.20
CA PRO A 97 -18.42 16.90 -2.19
C PRO A 97 -19.77 16.17 -2.13
N GLU A 98 -20.87 16.84 -2.52
CA GLU A 98 -22.21 16.26 -2.57
C GLU A 98 -22.34 15.12 -3.60
N THR A 99 -21.40 15.01 -4.56
CA THR A 99 -21.39 13.93 -5.56
C THR A 99 -20.56 12.73 -5.12
N VAL A 100 -19.90 12.83 -3.95
CA VAL A 100 -18.99 11.79 -3.44
C VAL A 100 -19.72 10.87 -2.48
N SER A 101 -19.59 9.58 -2.69
CA SER A 101 -20.09 8.55 -1.77
C SER A 101 -18.94 7.71 -1.25
N LEU A 102 -18.74 7.71 0.07
CA LEU A 102 -17.76 6.83 0.72
C LEU A 102 -18.33 5.42 0.86
N LEU A 103 -17.61 4.41 0.37
CA LEU A 103 -17.88 3.01 0.66
C LEU A 103 -17.39 2.70 2.07
N LYS A 104 -18.31 2.66 3.04
CA LYS A 104 -17.98 2.58 4.47
C LYS A 104 -17.62 1.18 4.95
N THR A 105 -18.20 0.14 4.34
CA THR A 105 -17.94 -1.25 4.75
C THR A 105 -16.75 -1.82 3.96
N GLN A 106 -15.71 -2.24 4.67
CA GLN A 106 -14.55 -2.89 4.10
C GLN A 106 -14.53 -4.40 4.42
N TYR A 107 -13.99 -5.20 3.49
CA TYR A 107 -13.98 -6.67 3.52
C TYR A 107 -12.55 -7.24 3.52
N ARG A 108 -11.54 -6.43 3.80
CA ARG A 108 -10.12 -6.81 3.73
C ARG A 108 -9.50 -6.99 5.09
N MET A 109 -9.51 -5.96 5.90
CA MET A 109 -8.67 -5.84 7.09
C MET A 109 -9.38 -6.34 8.35
N ASN A 110 -8.58 -6.96 9.24
CA ASN A 110 -8.96 -7.03 10.65
C ASN A 110 -9.28 -5.63 11.20
N GLU A 111 -10.23 -5.54 12.13
CA GLU A 111 -10.72 -4.26 12.66
C GLU A 111 -9.62 -3.43 13.32
N ASP A 112 -8.70 -4.05 14.07
CA ASP A 112 -7.63 -3.33 14.75
C ASP A 112 -6.58 -2.77 13.77
N ILE A 113 -6.47 -3.34 12.56
CA ILE A 113 -5.66 -2.75 11.48
C ILE A 113 -6.41 -1.58 10.84
N MET A 114 -7.70 -1.71 10.60
CA MET A 114 -8.53 -0.74 9.90
C MET A 114 -8.79 0.54 10.71
N ARG A 115 -8.96 0.44 12.02
CA ARG A 115 -9.41 1.57 12.87
C ARG A 115 -8.50 2.79 12.81
N PHE A 116 -7.17 2.62 12.76
CA PHE A 116 -6.28 3.76 12.69
C PHE A 116 -6.39 4.52 11.35
N PRO A 117 -6.30 3.86 10.17
CA PRO A 117 -6.60 4.52 8.90
C PRO A 117 -7.99 5.15 8.85
N SER A 118 -9.02 4.48 9.38
CA SER A 118 -10.38 5.01 9.45
C SER A 118 -10.42 6.35 10.16
N ARG A 119 -9.85 6.41 11.38
CA ARG A 119 -9.81 7.62 12.20
C ARG A 119 -8.99 8.74 11.55
N TRP A 120 -7.83 8.42 10.99
CA TRP A 120 -6.91 9.44 10.49
C TRP A 120 -7.29 9.99 9.11
N PHE A 121 -7.77 9.13 8.20
CA PHE A 121 -8.02 9.51 6.79
C PHE A 121 -9.49 9.58 6.42
N TYR A 122 -10.38 8.86 7.12
CA TYR A 122 -11.78 8.68 6.70
C TYR A 122 -12.78 9.06 7.79
N HIS A 123 -12.44 9.99 8.67
CA HIS A 123 -13.32 10.57 9.71
C HIS A 123 -14.00 9.53 10.61
N ASP A 124 -13.33 8.38 10.83
CA ASP A 124 -13.83 7.22 11.59
C ASP A 124 -15.11 6.59 11.02
N GLU A 125 -15.33 6.75 9.71
CA GLU A 125 -16.54 6.26 9.03
C GLU A 125 -16.42 4.83 8.49
N LEU A 126 -15.21 4.25 8.43
CA LEU A 126 -15.05 2.89 7.92
C LEU A 126 -15.47 1.86 8.97
N GLN A 127 -16.07 0.77 8.50
CA GLN A 127 -16.54 -0.34 9.29
C GLN A 127 -16.05 -1.65 8.70
N SER A 128 -15.61 -2.58 9.54
CA SER A 128 -15.25 -3.93 9.10
C SER A 128 -16.52 -4.77 8.96
N ALA A 129 -16.65 -5.46 7.83
CA ALA A 129 -17.66 -6.49 7.68
C ALA A 129 -17.48 -7.60 8.74
N PRO A 130 -18.58 -8.22 9.23
CA PRO A 130 -18.52 -9.21 10.30
C PRO A 130 -17.50 -10.34 10.05
N GLU A 131 -17.41 -10.82 8.81
CA GLU A 131 -16.56 -11.93 8.39
C GLU A 131 -15.06 -11.64 8.43
N VAL A 132 -14.66 -10.38 8.42
CA VAL A 132 -13.25 -9.97 8.45
C VAL A 132 -12.86 -9.28 9.76
N LYS A 133 -13.84 -8.90 10.55
CA LYS A 133 -13.66 -8.09 11.76
C LYS A 133 -12.61 -8.63 12.72
N HIS A 134 -12.65 -9.94 12.95
CA HIS A 134 -11.81 -10.64 13.93
C HIS A 134 -10.89 -11.67 13.29
N ARG A 135 -10.70 -11.61 11.96
CA ARG A 135 -9.85 -12.60 11.31
C ARG A 135 -8.39 -12.45 11.75
N GLY A 136 -7.72 -13.56 11.97
CA GLY A 136 -6.33 -13.65 12.39
C GLY A 136 -5.72 -14.96 11.95
N ILE A 137 -4.39 -15.08 12.07
CA ILE A 137 -3.65 -16.29 11.69
C ILE A 137 -3.52 -17.23 12.88
N LEU A 138 -3.18 -16.67 14.03
CA LEU A 138 -2.99 -17.42 15.27
C LEU A 138 -4.02 -16.97 16.30
N GLU A 139 -4.50 -17.92 17.09
CA GLU A 139 -5.34 -17.61 18.22
C GLU A 139 -4.57 -16.79 19.25
N PHE A 140 -5.19 -15.73 19.77
CA PHE A 140 -4.57 -14.76 20.70
C PHE A 140 -3.39 -13.95 20.14
N ASP A 141 -3.13 -13.97 18.80
CA ASP A 141 -2.11 -13.10 18.22
C ASP A 141 -2.65 -11.68 18.04
N THR A 142 -1.81 -10.71 18.38
CA THR A 142 -2.17 -9.29 18.28
C THR A 142 -2.10 -8.84 16.82
N PRO A 143 -3.19 -8.32 16.21
CA PRO A 143 -3.21 -7.97 14.78
C PRO A 143 -2.19 -6.88 14.38
N VAL A 144 -1.89 -5.94 15.29
CA VAL A 144 -0.98 -4.83 15.01
C VAL A 144 0.17 -4.80 16.01
N VAL A 145 1.40 -4.78 15.49
CA VAL A 145 2.63 -4.77 16.32
C VAL A 145 3.58 -3.70 15.82
N TRP A 146 4.22 -2.98 16.75
CA TRP A 146 5.37 -2.13 16.46
C TRP A 146 6.63 -2.73 17.11
N LEU A 147 7.65 -3.00 16.30
CA LEU A 147 8.97 -3.36 16.76
C LEU A 147 9.79 -2.07 16.82
N ASP A 148 9.99 -1.58 18.05
CA ASP A 148 10.64 -0.31 18.30
C ASP A 148 12.15 -0.50 18.38
N THR A 149 12.89 0.18 17.51
CA THR A 149 14.34 0.12 17.39
C THR A 149 15.07 1.33 17.98
N ALA A 150 14.37 2.18 18.76
CA ALA A 150 14.93 3.42 19.29
C ALA A 150 16.22 3.20 20.11
N ASP A 151 16.30 2.12 20.89
CA ASP A 151 17.46 1.82 21.75
C ASP A 151 18.50 0.91 21.07
N CYS A 152 18.32 0.61 19.77
CA CYS A 152 19.22 -0.31 19.05
C CYS A 152 20.41 0.38 18.40
N HIS A 153 20.42 1.71 18.32
CA HIS A 153 21.42 2.50 17.59
C HIS A 153 21.56 2.07 16.12
N PHE A 154 20.46 1.64 15.50
CA PHE A 154 20.43 1.34 14.08
C PHE A 154 20.57 2.62 13.27
N GLU A 155 21.53 2.65 12.33
CA GLU A 155 21.82 3.83 11.56
C GLU A 155 21.20 3.76 10.14
N GLU A 156 20.61 4.88 9.71
CA GLU A 156 20.20 5.05 8.34
C GLU A 156 21.35 5.53 7.47
N ASP A 157 21.66 4.81 6.40
CA ASP A 157 22.66 5.20 5.40
C ASP A 157 22.01 5.83 4.18
N ARG A 158 22.75 6.72 3.53
CA ARG A 158 22.45 7.22 2.20
C ARG A 158 23.39 6.51 1.20
N LEU A 159 22.80 5.83 0.23
CA LEU A 159 23.58 5.20 -0.84
C LEU A 159 23.88 6.24 -1.93
N ASP A 160 25.14 6.62 -2.01
CA ASP A 160 25.70 7.54 -3.00
C ASP A 160 24.86 8.82 -3.24
N ASP A 161 24.86 9.36 -4.46
CA ASP A 161 24.09 10.54 -4.84
C ASP A 161 22.57 10.30 -4.95
N SER A 162 22.10 9.09 -4.64
CA SER A 162 20.68 8.77 -4.69
C SER A 162 19.92 9.34 -3.49
N MET A 163 18.64 9.69 -3.71
CA MET A 163 17.72 10.05 -2.62
C MET A 163 17.29 8.83 -1.79
N SER A 164 17.73 7.63 -2.16
CA SER A 164 17.37 6.38 -1.52
C SER A 164 18.16 6.16 -0.24
N ARG A 165 17.49 5.62 0.76
CA ARG A 165 18.09 5.31 2.07
C ARG A 165 17.98 3.83 2.37
N ILE A 166 18.85 3.37 3.24
CA ILE A 166 18.92 1.99 3.73
C ILE A 166 19.21 2.00 5.23
N ASN A 167 18.60 1.07 5.94
CA ASN A 167 18.95 0.69 7.31
C ASN A 167 19.13 -0.83 7.32
N ARG A 168 20.40 -1.26 7.31
CA ARG A 168 20.76 -2.68 7.14
C ARG A 168 20.32 -3.52 8.33
N ASP A 169 20.45 -2.95 9.52
CA ASP A 169 20.11 -3.64 10.75
C ASP A 169 18.61 -3.81 10.89
N GLU A 170 17.83 -2.77 10.54
CA GLU A 170 16.36 -2.87 10.48
C GLU A 170 15.89 -3.90 9.43
N ALA A 171 16.56 -3.97 8.26
CA ALA A 171 16.26 -4.99 7.25
C ALA A 171 16.57 -6.41 7.76
N THR A 172 17.67 -6.58 8.47
CA THR A 172 18.05 -7.87 9.07
C THR A 172 17.06 -8.27 10.16
N LEU A 173 16.67 -7.34 11.02
CA LEU A 173 15.63 -7.54 12.02
C LEU A 173 14.29 -7.94 11.36
N LEU A 174 13.89 -7.25 10.29
CA LEU A 174 12.66 -7.58 9.58
C LEU A 174 12.66 -9.02 9.04
N VAL A 175 13.77 -9.44 8.42
CA VAL A 175 13.91 -10.79 7.85
C VAL A 175 13.94 -11.85 8.95
N SER A 176 14.64 -11.62 10.06
CA SER A 176 14.66 -12.54 11.21
C SER A 176 13.28 -12.62 11.89
N THR A 177 12.57 -11.50 11.98
CA THR A 177 11.19 -11.45 12.49
C THR A 177 10.25 -12.25 11.61
N LEU A 178 10.37 -12.12 10.28
CA LEU A 178 9.59 -12.93 9.33
C LEU A 178 9.84 -14.42 9.53
N GLN A 179 11.11 -14.83 9.69
CA GLN A 179 11.46 -16.21 9.94
C GLN A 179 10.80 -16.74 11.21
N LYS A 180 10.99 -16.04 12.34
CA LYS A 180 10.38 -16.41 13.63
C LYS A 180 8.84 -16.49 13.54
N TYR A 181 8.24 -15.59 12.79
CA TYR A 181 6.77 -15.60 12.63
C TYR A 181 6.29 -16.78 11.79
N ILE A 182 7.00 -17.14 10.71
CA ILE A 182 6.73 -18.38 9.94
C ILE A 182 6.89 -19.63 10.82
N GLU A 183 7.91 -19.67 11.66
CA GLU A 183 8.14 -20.78 12.62
C GLU A 183 7.02 -20.84 13.66
N LYS A 184 6.56 -19.71 14.17
CA LYS A 184 5.45 -19.61 15.13
C LYS A 184 4.11 -20.08 14.53
N ILE A 185 3.84 -19.76 13.26
CA ILE A 185 2.65 -20.25 12.54
C ILE A 185 2.76 -21.75 12.29
N GLY A 186 3.96 -22.25 12.05
CA GLY A 186 4.25 -23.60 11.56
C GLY A 186 4.49 -23.64 10.06
N LYS A 187 5.67 -24.12 9.65
CA LYS A 187 6.13 -24.12 8.24
C LYS A 187 5.15 -24.84 7.30
N GLU A 188 4.62 -25.98 7.73
CA GLU A 188 3.65 -26.77 6.96
C GLU A 188 2.36 -26.00 6.78
N ARG A 189 1.84 -25.43 7.86
CA ARG A 189 0.60 -24.64 7.84
C ARG A 189 0.70 -23.43 6.90
N VAL A 190 1.85 -22.72 6.88
CA VAL A 190 2.08 -21.59 5.97
C VAL A 190 1.97 -22.02 4.51
N LEU A 191 2.47 -23.22 4.18
CA LEU A 191 2.42 -23.76 2.82
C LEU A 191 1.02 -24.26 2.45
N ASP A 192 0.38 -25.00 3.34
CA ASP A 192 -0.93 -25.62 3.10
C ASP A 192 -2.04 -24.57 2.98
N GLU A 193 -2.04 -23.56 3.86
CA GLU A 193 -3.01 -22.47 3.83
C GLU A 193 -2.60 -21.34 2.87
N SER A 194 -1.41 -21.45 2.25
CA SER A 194 -0.85 -20.42 1.34
C SER A 194 -0.81 -19.03 1.97
N ILE A 195 -0.45 -18.93 3.27
CA ILE A 195 -0.35 -17.66 3.98
C ILE A 195 0.73 -16.79 3.33
N ASP A 196 0.34 -15.62 2.86
CA ASP A 196 1.21 -14.76 2.08
C ASP A 196 1.73 -13.53 2.86
N PHE A 197 2.95 -13.11 2.55
CA PHE A 197 3.69 -12.07 3.25
C PHE A 197 4.08 -10.94 2.32
N GLY A 198 3.79 -9.72 2.74
CA GLY A 198 4.22 -8.49 2.08
C GLY A 198 5.24 -7.73 2.91
N LEU A 199 6.42 -7.48 2.34
CA LEU A 199 7.47 -6.68 2.96
C LEU A 199 7.54 -5.35 2.25
N ILE A 200 7.24 -4.28 2.96
CA ILE A 200 7.09 -2.94 2.39
C ILE A 200 8.13 -2.00 2.96
N SER A 201 8.74 -1.19 2.11
CA SER A 201 9.54 -0.04 2.53
C SER A 201 9.33 1.14 1.58
N PRO A 202 9.40 2.38 2.05
CA PRO A 202 9.33 3.57 1.19
C PRO A 202 10.58 3.74 0.29
N TYR A 203 11.67 3.01 0.58
CA TYR A 203 12.95 3.17 -0.10
C TYR A 203 13.32 1.94 -0.93
N LYS A 204 13.58 2.17 -2.23
CA LYS A 204 13.95 1.10 -3.18
C LYS A 204 15.20 0.32 -2.74
N SER A 205 16.20 1.01 -2.20
CA SER A 205 17.44 0.37 -1.73
C SER A 205 17.18 -0.60 -0.58
N GLN A 206 16.31 -0.23 0.37
CA GLN A 206 15.90 -1.10 1.46
C GLN A 206 15.23 -2.36 0.94
N VAL A 207 14.28 -2.20 0.01
CA VAL A 207 13.60 -3.33 -0.64
C VAL A 207 14.57 -4.27 -1.34
N GLN A 208 15.54 -3.72 -2.08
CA GLN A 208 16.55 -4.53 -2.76
C GLN A 208 17.43 -5.31 -1.78
N TYR A 209 17.80 -4.69 -0.67
CA TYR A 209 18.59 -5.35 0.37
C TYR A 209 17.81 -6.47 1.05
N ILE A 210 16.54 -6.23 1.43
CA ILE A 210 15.62 -7.24 1.99
C ILE A 210 15.49 -8.43 1.02
N ARG A 211 15.27 -8.18 -0.28
CA ARG A 211 15.22 -9.23 -1.31
C ARG A 211 16.51 -10.05 -1.37
N GLY A 212 17.65 -9.36 -1.23
CA GLY A 212 18.96 -10.00 -1.18
C GLY A 212 19.13 -10.93 0.02
N LEU A 213 18.68 -10.53 1.21
CA LEU A 213 18.69 -11.36 2.41
C LEU A 213 17.84 -12.61 2.23
N ILE A 214 16.57 -12.46 1.81
CA ILE A 214 15.65 -13.58 1.58
C ILE A 214 16.17 -14.55 0.51
N LYS A 215 16.80 -14.04 -0.56
CA LYS A 215 17.34 -14.87 -1.63
C LYS A 215 18.53 -15.73 -1.16
N ARG A 216 19.37 -15.21 -0.28
CA ARG A 216 20.57 -15.89 0.23
C ARG A 216 20.25 -16.91 1.31
N ASP A 217 19.21 -16.69 2.08
CA ASP A 217 18.81 -17.56 3.17
C ASP A 217 18.03 -18.79 2.64
N THR A 218 18.52 -19.98 2.98
CA THR A 218 17.93 -21.26 2.58
C THR A 218 16.60 -21.53 3.26
N PHE A 219 16.36 -20.96 4.45
CA PHE A 219 15.09 -21.07 5.17
C PHE A 219 13.92 -20.64 4.30
N PHE A 220 14.06 -19.54 3.57
CA PHE A 220 12.97 -18.98 2.75
C PHE A 220 12.75 -19.69 1.41
N LYS A 221 13.58 -20.66 1.04
CA LYS A 221 13.49 -21.35 -0.25
C LYS A 221 12.09 -21.91 -0.54
N PRO A 222 11.39 -22.59 0.39
CA PRO A 222 10.03 -23.09 0.17
C PRO A 222 8.98 -21.97 0.06
N PHE A 223 9.20 -20.86 0.77
CA PHE A 223 8.22 -19.78 0.95
C PHE A 223 8.33 -18.65 -0.08
N ARG A 224 9.31 -18.68 -1.00
CA ARG A 224 9.61 -17.55 -1.90
C ARG A 224 8.43 -17.09 -2.76
N ARG A 225 7.51 -17.99 -3.08
CA ARG A 225 6.29 -17.66 -3.84
C ARG A 225 5.25 -16.92 -3.00
N LEU A 226 5.30 -17.09 -1.69
CA LEU A 226 4.40 -16.47 -0.72
C LEU A 226 4.95 -15.15 -0.17
N ILE A 227 6.23 -14.81 -0.44
CA ILE A 227 6.86 -13.60 0.06
C ILE A 227 7.07 -12.60 -1.07
N THR A 228 6.49 -11.43 -0.92
CA THR A 228 6.66 -10.30 -1.86
C THR A 228 7.29 -9.13 -1.13
N ALA A 229 8.43 -8.63 -1.61
CA ALA A 229 9.04 -7.41 -1.09
C ALA A 229 8.97 -6.31 -2.14
N HIS A 230 8.41 -5.14 -1.83
CA HIS A 230 8.26 -4.04 -2.79
C HIS A 230 8.22 -2.68 -2.09
N THR A 231 8.39 -1.60 -2.87
CA THR A 231 8.09 -0.25 -2.39
C THR A 231 6.59 -0.09 -2.19
N VAL A 232 6.19 0.92 -1.44
CA VAL A 232 4.76 1.23 -1.21
C VAL A 232 4.00 1.35 -2.53
N ASP A 233 4.57 2.10 -3.50
CA ASP A 233 3.97 2.29 -4.83
C ASP A 233 3.76 0.95 -5.57
N GLY A 234 4.71 0.01 -5.42
CA GLY A 234 4.61 -1.30 -6.05
C GLY A 234 3.67 -2.29 -5.34
N PHE A 235 3.20 -1.94 -4.14
CA PHE A 235 2.17 -2.70 -3.42
C PHE A 235 0.76 -2.16 -3.65
N GLN A 236 0.61 -1.05 -4.34
CA GLN A 236 -0.71 -0.48 -4.63
C GLN A 236 -1.56 -1.49 -5.44
N GLY A 237 -2.84 -1.61 -5.10
CA GLY A 237 -3.74 -2.62 -5.68
C GLY A 237 -3.55 -4.05 -5.18
N GLN A 238 -2.52 -4.33 -4.36
CA GLN A 238 -2.28 -5.65 -3.79
C GLN A 238 -2.71 -5.72 -2.31
N GLU A 239 -2.80 -6.94 -1.79
CA GLU A 239 -3.03 -7.20 -0.36
C GLU A 239 -2.32 -8.50 0.04
N ARG A 240 -2.01 -8.67 1.33
CA ARG A 240 -1.39 -9.88 1.88
C ARG A 240 -1.96 -10.18 3.26
N ASP A 241 -1.87 -11.44 3.66
CA ASP A 241 -2.28 -11.87 5.00
C ASP A 241 -1.47 -11.16 6.07
N VAL A 242 -0.17 -11.10 5.85
CA VAL A 242 0.79 -10.43 6.75
C VAL A 242 1.52 -9.32 5.99
N ILE A 243 1.51 -8.12 6.54
CA ILE A 243 2.33 -7.01 6.07
C ILE A 243 3.36 -6.66 7.14
N MET A 244 4.60 -6.53 6.70
CA MET A 244 5.70 -6.02 7.51
C MET A 244 6.27 -4.77 6.84
N ILE A 245 6.33 -3.65 7.59
CA ILE A 245 6.77 -2.35 7.08
C ILE A 245 8.10 -1.99 7.73
N SER A 246 9.14 -1.76 6.92
CA SER A 246 10.42 -1.19 7.34
C SER A 246 10.43 0.30 7.05
N LEU A 247 10.46 1.14 8.09
CA LEU A 247 10.38 2.60 7.98
C LEU A 247 11.74 3.25 7.71
N VAL A 248 12.83 2.57 8.02
CA VAL A 248 14.23 2.94 7.69
C VAL A 248 14.77 4.14 8.47
N ARG A 249 13.93 5.14 8.73
CA ARG A 249 14.37 6.43 9.28
C ARG A 249 14.74 6.32 10.75
N ALA A 250 16.02 6.60 11.02
CA ALA A 250 16.63 6.65 12.35
C ALA A 250 17.66 7.78 12.37
N ASN A 251 17.35 8.91 13.01
CA ASN A 251 18.23 10.08 13.09
C ASN A 251 17.82 11.07 14.18
N ASP A 252 18.80 11.74 14.78
CA ASP A 252 18.61 12.69 15.90
C ASP A 252 17.79 13.93 15.53
N LYS A 253 17.61 14.22 14.24
CA LYS A 253 16.92 15.42 13.76
C LYS A 253 15.42 15.22 13.54
N GLY A 254 14.88 14.03 13.78
CA GLY A 254 13.47 13.70 13.53
C GLY A 254 13.04 13.86 12.07
N ARG A 255 13.99 13.73 11.13
CA ARG A 255 13.71 13.88 9.70
C ARG A 255 13.11 12.59 9.14
N ILE A 256 11.86 12.65 8.69
CA ILE A 256 11.13 11.48 8.18
C ILE A 256 11.18 11.31 6.65
N GLY A 257 11.59 12.34 5.89
CA GLY A 257 11.76 12.25 4.43
C GLY A 257 10.48 11.82 3.70
N PHE A 258 10.55 10.78 2.86
CA PHE A 258 9.40 10.25 2.10
C PHE A 258 8.22 9.77 2.96
N LEU A 259 8.45 9.49 4.23
CA LEU A 259 7.39 9.16 5.18
C LEU A 259 6.49 10.37 5.53
N GLY A 260 6.85 11.58 5.11
CA GLY A 260 6.01 12.78 5.24
C GLY A 260 4.79 12.78 4.31
N ASP A 261 4.81 12.02 3.22
CA ASP A 261 3.58 11.77 2.44
C ASP A 261 2.79 10.63 3.09
N LEU A 262 1.83 11.03 3.93
CA LEU A 262 1.05 10.09 4.76
C LEU A 262 0.17 9.15 3.92
N ARG A 263 -0.13 9.49 2.66
CA ARG A 263 -0.86 8.61 1.74
C ARG A 263 -0.09 7.31 1.51
N ARG A 264 1.27 7.35 1.54
CA ARG A 264 2.09 6.14 1.51
C ARG A 264 1.84 5.23 2.70
N MET A 265 1.74 5.81 3.89
CA MET A 265 1.45 5.00 5.08
C MET A 265 0.03 4.46 5.05
N ASN A 266 -0.95 5.23 4.57
CA ASN A 266 -2.30 4.73 4.35
C ASN A 266 -2.30 3.50 3.42
N VAL A 267 -1.63 3.60 2.28
CA VAL A 267 -1.48 2.46 1.36
C VAL A 267 -0.80 1.29 2.08
N ALA A 268 0.36 1.50 2.72
CA ALA A 268 1.12 0.41 3.32
C ALA A 268 0.34 -0.35 4.41
N ILE A 269 -0.33 0.38 5.31
CA ILE A 269 -1.13 -0.19 6.40
C ILE A 269 -2.32 -0.98 5.85
N THR A 270 -3.03 -0.40 4.87
CA THR A 270 -4.25 -0.99 4.31
C THR A 270 -4.01 -2.17 3.37
N ARG A 271 -2.75 -2.60 3.19
CA ARG A 271 -2.43 -3.85 2.46
C ARG A 271 -2.57 -5.10 3.32
N ALA A 272 -2.58 -4.96 4.64
CA ALA A 272 -2.65 -6.09 5.57
C ALA A 272 -4.08 -6.61 5.72
N ARG A 273 -4.25 -7.92 5.61
CA ARG A 273 -5.52 -8.59 5.88
C ARG A 273 -5.67 -8.97 7.36
N MET A 274 -4.67 -9.64 7.93
CA MET A 274 -4.76 -10.28 9.25
C MET A 274 -3.69 -9.80 10.24
N LYS A 275 -2.49 -9.45 9.75
CA LYS A 275 -1.38 -9.05 10.60
C LYS A 275 -0.61 -7.87 9.99
N LEU A 276 -0.32 -6.87 10.82
CA LEU A 276 0.52 -5.74 10.49
C LEU A 276 1.65 -5.64 11.51
N MET A 277 2.89 -5.66 11.04
CA MET A 277 4.09 -5.41 11.83
C MET A 277 4.81 -4.18 11.27
N ILE A 278 5.11 -3.22 12.13
CA ILE A 278 5.83 -1.99 11.76
C ILE A 278 7.17 -2.00 12.48
N LEU A 279 8.26 -1.83 11.75
CA LEU A 279 9.61 -1.70 12.29
C LEU A 279 10.09 -0.27 12.11
N GLY A 280 10.61 0.32 13.17
CA GLY A 280 11.17 1.68 13.08
C GLY A 280 11.53 2.28 14.42
N ASP A 281 12.39 3.27 14.35
CA ASP A 281 12.88 4.05 15.49
C ASP A 281 11.82 5.05 15.96
N ALA A 282 11.15 4.73 17.07
CA ALA A 282 10.13 5.60 17.64
C ALA A 282 10.68 6.96 18.08
N SER A 283 11.96 7.05 18.46
CA SER A 283 12.58 8.32 18.90
C SER A 283 12.68 9.35 17.76
N THR A 284 12.89 8.87 16.54
CA THR A 284 12.86 9.67 15.32
C THR A 284 11.45 9.95 14.84
N LEU A 285 10.63 8.89 14.72
CA LEU A 285 9.35 8.93 14.02
C LEU A 285 8.25 9.63 14.79
N THR A 286 8.16 9.44 16.12
CA THR A 286 7.10 10.02 16.96
C THR A 286 7.22 11.54 17.14
N ARG A 287 8.28 12.16 16.63
CA ARG A 287 8.34 13.63 16.51
C ARG A 287 7.35 14.17 15.47
N HIS A 288 6.86 13.34 14.57
CA HIS A 288 5.79 13.69 13.66
C HIS A 288 4.44 13.22 14.20
N ALA A 289 3.42 14.10 14.18
CA ALA A 289 2.12 13.88 14.80
C ALA A 289 1.46 12.56 14.38
N PHE A 290 1.47 12.22 13.09
CA PHE A 290 0.90 10.97 12.56
C PHE A 290 1.53 9.74 13.21
N TYR A 291 2.87 9.66 13.23
CA TYR A 291 3.58 8.49 13.78
C TYR A 291 3.44 8.40 15.30
N LYS A 292 3.35 9.54 15.98
CA LYS A 292 3.04 9.59 17.42
C LYS A 292 1.65 9.01 17.70
N GLU A 293 0.65 9.41 16.93
CA GLU A 293 -0.71 8.88 17.11
C GLU A 293 -0.81 7.39 16.70
N LEU A 294 -0.09 6.96 15.66
CA LEU A 294 -0.01 5.55 15.26
C LEU A 294 0.66 4.71 16.36
N TYR A 295 1.77 5.18 16.92
CA TYR A 295 2.46 4.52 18.03
C TYR A 295 1.56 4.41 19.26
N ASN A 296 0.89 5.51 19.65
CA ASN A 296 -0.05 5.53 20.77
C ASN A 296 -1.23 4.57 20.51
N TYR A 297 -1.76 4.54 19.30
CA TYR A 297 -2.82 3.61 18.93
C TYR A 297 -2.36 2.14 19.09
N ILE A 298 -1.18 1.82 18.60
CA ILE A 298 -0.63 0.46 18.71
C ILE A 298 -0.32 0.10 20.17
N SER A 299 0.13 1.05 20.97
CA SER A 299 0.33 0.85 22.43
C SER A 299 -0.98 0.48 23.16
N GLN A 300 -2.13 1.00 22.71
CA GLN A 300 -3.43 0.77 23.35
C GLN A 300 -4.18 -0.45 22.82
N ARG A 301 -4.05 -0.75 21.53
CA ARG A 301 -4.83 -1.76 20.81
C ARG A 301 -4.03 -2.92 20.25
N GLY A 302 -2.72 -2.74 20.20
CA GLY A 302 -1.76 -3.69 19.68
C GLY A 302 -0.71 -4.06 20.70
N LYS A 303 0.52 -4.28 20.22
CA LYS A 303 1.68 -4.58 21.05
C LYS A 303 2.88 -3.76 20.59
N ILE A 304 3.55 -3.08 21.52
CA ILE A 304 4.88 -2.50 21.29
C ILE A 304 5.92 -3.50 21.80
N ILE A 305 6.89 -3.83 20.97
CA ILE A 305 8.01 -4.69 21.31
C ILE A 305 9.27 -3.84 21.20
N THR A 306 9.84 -3.45 22.32
CA THR A 306 11.13 -2.77 22.34
C THR A 306 12.24 -3.77 22.04
N ILE A 307 12.96 -3.52 20.95
CA ILE A 307 14.05 -4.38 20.53
C ILE A 307 15.29 -4.08 21.39
N ASN A 308 15.88 -5.14 21.94
CA ASN A 308 17.13 -5.03 22.67
C ASN A 308 18.16 -5.95 22.00
N THR A 309 19.25 -5.39 21.50
CA THR A 309 20.30 -6.13 20.77
C THR A 309 20.99 -7.22 21.60
N LYS A 310 20.74 -7.25 22.91
CA LYS A 310 21.33 -8.22 23.85
C LYS A 310 20.41 -9.38 24.24
N GLN A 311 19.17 -9.40 23.81
CA GLN A 311 18.20 -10.45 24.19
C GLN A 311 17.47 -10.99 22.95
N GLU A 312 17.18 -12.31 22.93
CA GLU A 312 16.26 -12.88 21.96
C GLU A 312 14.85 -12.35 22.23
N HIS A 313 14.21 -11.82 21.19
CA HIS A 313 12.86 -11.25 21.31
C HIS A 313 11.81 -12.33 21.01
N GLU A 314 10.89 -12.54 21.93
CA GLU A 314 9.66 -13.31 21.71
C GLU A 314 8.59 -12.45 21.02
N LEU A 315 8.15 -12.93 19.87
CA LEU A 315 7.06 -12.34 19.06
C LEU A 315 5.68 -12.69 19.63
#